data_fbf2c5aee2936daa89bcf6df16a26ee1
#
_entry.id   fbf2c5aee2936daa89bcf6df16a26ee1
#
_cell.length_a   1.000
_cell.length_b   1.000
_cell.length_c   1.000
_cell.angle_alpha   90.00
_cell.angle_beta   90.00
_cell.angle_gamma   90.00
#
_symmetry.space_group_name_H-M   'P 1'
#
loop_
_entity.id
_entity.type
_entity.pdbx_description
1 polymer ?
#
loop_
_entity_poly.entity_id
_entity_poly.type
_entity_poly.pdbx_seq_one_letter_code
_entity_poly.pdbx_strand_id
1 'polypeptide(L)'
;MSVKINGIEFGNELFPNNERIFKSLPWQICAQNFIRVDFKYQTDLDIWKLIVAKKYLDDKFNGTVIVLNMLYVPYSRMDREIEGYAFSLKYFCDLINGLNFHQVKVLDTHSNVTEALINHLYKINVQDFVDKVIEKENPDYVFYPDSGALKRYSEAIKLPENIGVFYGNKQRDLNTGKILKFELINCPEDIKDKNVLIVDDLCSKGGTFIASAELIKNVGAKRVCLYVSHCEDSIFDGKILKTDFIDMVYTSNSINRSGSSEKIYEFCI
;
A
#
# COMPACT_ATOMS: atom_id res chain seq x y z
N MET A 1 15.89 3.91 -2.53
CA MET A 1 16.55 3.53 -1.26
C MET A 1 15.61 2.63 -0.49
N SER A 2 15.99 1.35 -0.25
CA SER A 2 15.08 0.33 0.27
C SER A 2 15.17 0.11 1.78
N VAL A 3 16.33 0.31 2.41
CA VAL A 3 16.52 0.16 3.86
C VAL A 3 17.23 1.38 4.42
N LYS A 4 16.63 2.04 5.42
CA LYS A 4 17.24 3.12 6.20
C LYS A 4 17.23 2.76 7.69
N ILE A 5 18.25 3.18 8.41
CA ILE A 5 18.36 2.99 9.85
C ILE A 5 18.46 4.39 10.48
N ASN A 6 17.47 4.75 11.30
CA ASN A 6 17.31 6.10 11.84
C ASN A 6 17.44 7.21 10.77
N GLY A 7 16.83 6.97 9.58
CA GLY A 7 16.83 7.91 8.45
C GLY A 7 18.06 7.82 7.53
N ILE A 8 19.13 7.13 7.92
CA ILE A 8 20.34 6.98 7.11
C ILE A 8 20.28 5.68 6.31
N GLU A 9 20.63 5.78 5.02
CA GLU A 9 20.63 4.61 4.15
C GLU A 9 21.65 3.57 4.59
N PHE A 10 21.21 2.32 4.73
CA PHE A 10 22.07 1.16 4.87
C PHE A 10 22.65 0.81 3.49
N GLY A 11 23.76 1.45 3.15
CA GLY A 11 24.38 1.39 1.84
C GLY A 11 25.09 0.07 1.55
N ASN A 12 25.27 -0.22 0.27
CA ASN A 12 26.10 -1.34 -0.18
C ASN A 12 26.92 -1.00 -1.41
N GLU A 13 27.98 -1.76 -1.62
CA GLU A 13 28.79 -1.83 -2.83
C GLU A 13 28.69 -3.23 -3.42
N LEU A 14 29.26 -3.44 -4.61
CA LEU A 14 29.27 -4.74 -5.27
C LEU A 14 30.72 -5.24 -5.46
N PHE A 15 30.94 -6.51 -5.21
CA PHE A 15 32.08 -7.23 -5.73
C PHE A 15 31.93 -7.48 -7.24
N PRO A 16 33.03 -7.78 -7.97
CA PRO A 16 32.96 -8.07 -9.40
C PRO A 16 32.03 -9.23 -9.79
N ASN A 17 31.76 -10.14 -8.87
CA ASN A 17 30.79 -11.25 -9.02
C ASN A 17 29.36 -10.89 -8.62
N ASN A 18 29.06 -9.60 -8.40
CA ASN A 18 27.77 -9.04 -7.97
C ASN A 18 27.35 -9.39 -6.51
N GLU A 19 28.22 -9.97 -5.70
CA GLU A 19 27.97 -10.06 -4.26
C GLU A 19 27.98 -8.67 -3.62
N ARG A 20 27.12 -8.48 -2.61
CA ARG A 20 26.96 -7.18 -1.96
C ARG A 20 27.82 -7.07 -0.71
N ILE A 21 28.56 -5.99 -0.59
CA ILE A 21 29.27 -5.57 0.61
C ILE A 21 28.43 -4.49 1.27
N PHE A 22 27.97 -4.72 2.50
CA PHE A 22 27.19 -3.73 3.24
C PHE A 22 28.10 -2.82 4.07
N LYS A 23 27.82 -1.52 4.03
CA LYS A 23 28.60 -0.51 4.76
C LYS A 23 28.19 -0.48 6.23
N SER A 24 29.17 -0.43 7.13
CA SER A 24 28.88 -0.19 8.53
C SER A 24 28.30 1.22 8.72
N LEU A 25 27.46 1.38 9.75
CA LEU A 25 26.90 2.68 10.11
C LEU A 25 27.76 3.36 11.17
N PRO A 26 27.80 4.71 11.17
CA PRO A 26 28.40 5.44 12.28
C PRO A 26 27.75 5.03 13.60
N TRP A 27 28.58 4.71 14.61
CA TRP A 27 28.08 4.19 15.89
C TRP A 27 27.12 5.16 16.60
N GLN A 28 27.30 6.48 16.41
CA GLN A 28 26.47 7.53 17.00
C GLN A 28 25.00 7.46 16.58
N ILE A 29 24.72 6.88 15.41
CA ILE A 29 23.36 6.73 14.87
C ILE A 29 22.63 5.59 15.55
N CYS A 30 23.38 4.57 15.93
CA CYS A 30 22.86 3.34 16.50
C CYS A 30 23.01 3.30 18.03
N ALA A 31 23.80 4.19 18.64
CA ALA A 31 23.98 4.30 20.09
C ALA A 31 22.75 4.92 20.80
N GLN A 32 21.54 4.55 20.37
CA GLN A 32 20.28 4.98 20.94
C GLN A 32 19.56 3.77 21.52
N ASN A 33 18.81 3.95 22.59
CA ASN A 33 17.98 2.87 23.17
C ASN A 33 16.83 2.41 22.24
N PHE A 34 16.66 3.10 21.11
CA PHE A 34 15.63 2.85 20.12
C PHE A 34 16.20 3.02 18.72
N ILE A 35 16.03 2.02 17.86
CA ILE A 35 16.44 2.05 16.45
C ILE A 35 15.21 1.82 15.57
N ARG A 36 14.98 2.72 14.61
CA ARG A 36 13.99 2.57 13.57
C ARG A 36 14.64 2.06 12.28
N VAL A 37 14.14 0.96 11.76
CA VAL A 37 14.48 0.42 10.44
C VAL A 37 13.31 0.72 9.49
N ASP A 38 13.51 1.62 8.55
CA ASP A 38 12.53 1.89 7.49
C ASP A 38 12.83 0.96 6.31
N PHE A 39 11.85 0.14 5.93
CA PHE A 39 11.94 -0.80 4.82
C PHE A 39 10.92 -0.46 3.73
N LYS A 40 11.39 -0.24 2.51
CA LYS A 40 10.56 -0.05 1.32
C LYS A 40 10.94 -1.08 0.25
N TYR A 41 10.06 -2.02 0.03
CA TYR A 41 10.25 -3.09 -0.94
C TYR A 41 10.19 -2.56 -2.39
N GLN A 42 11.13 -2.97 -3.21
CA GLN A 42 11.16 -2.79 -4.67
C GLN A 42 11.47 -4.10 -5.38
N THR A 43 12.40 -4.88 -4.81
CA THR A 43 12.85 -6.16 -5.34
C THR A 43 13.16 -7.14 -4.20
N ASP A 44 13.22 -8.43 -4.50
CA ASP A 44 13.56 -9.46 -3.50
C ASP A 44 14.96 -9.27 -2.89
N LEU A 45 15.87 -8.59 -3.57
CA LEU A 45 17.18 -8.22 -3.02
C LEU A 45 17.08 -7.25 -1.83
N ASP A 46 16.01 -6.48 -1.73
CA ASP A 46 15.79 -5.58 -0.59
C ASP A 46 15.49 -6.37 0.69
N ILE A 47 14.88 -7.56 0.55
CA ILE A 47 14.66 -8.50 1.66
C ILE A 47 16.02 -8.96 2.22
N TRP A 48 16.96 -9.33 1.36
CA TRP A 48 18.31 -9.68 1.79
C TRP A 48 19.00 -8.54 2.52
N LYS A 49 18.87 -7.32 2.01
CA LYS A 49 19.39 -6.11 2.65
C LYS A 49 18.78 -5.88 4.04
N LEU A 50 17.47 -6.10 4.20
CA LEU A 50 16.79 -6.03 5.49
C LEU A 50 17.31 -7.06 6.48
N ILE A 51 17.49 -8.34 6.03
CA ILE A 51 18.04 -9.41 6.86
C ILE A 51 19.42 -9.04 7.39
N VAL A 52 20.33 -8.61 6.50
CA VAL A 52 21.68 -8.22 6.87
C VAL A 52 21.67 -7.02 7.82
N ALA A 53 20.85 -6.01 7.55
CA ALA A 53 20.70 -4.83 8.41
C ALA A 53 20.28 -5.24 9.83
N LYS A 54 19.25 -6.08 9.96
CA LYS A 54 18.76 -6.52 11.29
C LYS A 54 19.81 -7.34 12.04
N LYS A 55 20.45 -8.31 11.36
CA LYS A 55 21.51 -9.11 11.97
C LYS A 55 22.72 -8.26 12.41
N TYR A 56 23.14 -7.32 11.56
CA TYR A 56 24.19 -6.36 11.92
C TYR A 56 23.83 -5.54 13.16
N LEU A 57 22.58 -5.08 13.27
CA LEU A 57 22.11 -4.32 14.43
C LEU A 57 22.07 -5.17 15.70
N ASP A 58 21.63 -6.44 15.61
CA ASP A 58 21.61 -7.36 16.74
C ASP A 58 23.01 -7.64 17.27
N ASP A 59 23.98 -7.83 16.38
CA ASP A 59 25.37 -8.09 16.76
C ASP A 59 26.06 -6.90 17.41
N LYS A 60 25.74 -5.69 16.97
CA LYS A 60 26.41 -4.46 17.41
C LYS A 60 25.73 -3.75 18.58
N PHE A 61 24.41 -3.88 18.72
CA PHE A 61 23.57 -3.11 19.63
C PHE A 61 22.63 -4.01 20.43
N ASN A 62 23.22 -5.01 21.10
CA ASN A 62 22.49 -5.96 21.93
C ASN A 62 21.67 -5.23 23.02
N GLY A 63 20.41 -5.62 23.16
CA GLY A 63 19.47 -5.04 24.14
C GLY A 63 18.78 -3.74 23.66
N THR A 64 19.07 -3.25 22.47
CA THR A 64 18.39 -2.08 21.91
C THR A 64 17.01 -2.47 21.33
N VAL A 65 16.01 -1.63 21.56
CA VAL A 65 14.68 -1.79 20.94
C VAL A 65 14.76 -1.46 19.45
N ILE A 66 14.53 -2.45 18.59
CA ILE A 66 14.55 -2.27 17.13
C ILE A 66 13.15 -2.44 16.57
N VAL A 67 12.63 -1.39 15.92
CA VAL A 67 11.31 -1.37 15.29
C VAL A 67 11.45 -1.36 13.77
N LEU A 68 10.69 -2.22 13.12
CA LEU A 68 10.56 -2.23 11.66
C LEU A 68 9.39 -1.35 11.23
N ASN A 69 9.66 -0.37 10.37
CA ASN A 69 8.66 0.43 9.69
C ASN A 69 8.54 -0.09 8.24
N MET A 70 7.65 -1.04 8.03
CA MET A 70 7.36 -1.70 6.74
C MET A 70 5.94 -1.35 6.32
N LEU A 71 5.74 -0.13 5.84
CA LEU A 71 4.40 0.40 5.57
C LEU A 71 3.62 -0.46 4.57
N TYR A 72 4.25 -0.88 3.46
CA TYR A 72 3.72 -1.86 2.52
C TYR A 72 4.29 -3.24 2.80
N VAL A 73 3.41 -4.24 2.90
CA VAL A 73 3.82 -5.64 3.11
C VAL A 73 3.95 -6.34 1.75
N PRO A 74 5.17 -6.77 1.37
CA PRO A 74 5.38 -7.56 0.15
C PRO A 74 4.54 -8.84 0.12
N TYR A 75 4.19 -9.29 -1.07
CA TYR A 75 3.39 -10.49 -1.31
C TYR A 75 1.98 -10.48 -0.71
N SER A 76 1.48 -9.36 -0.21
CA SER A 76 0.17 -9.23 0.45
C SER A 76 -1.01 -9.73 -0.39
N ARG A 77 -0.90 -9.70 -1.73
CA ARG A 77 -1.92 -10.23 -2.65
C ARG A 77 -1.95 -11.75 -2.77
N MET A 78 -0.90 -12.45 -2.29
CA MET A 78 -0.82 -13.92 -2.23
C MET A 78 -1.07 -14.40 -0.79
N ASP A 79 -2.25 -14.07 -0.27
CA ASP A 79 -2.70 -14.28 1.11
C ASP A 79 -3.34 -15.65 1.38
N ARG A 80 -3.25 -16.57 0.43
CA ARG A 80 -3.74 -17.94 0.48
C ARG A 80 -3.00 -18.82 -0.51
N GLU A 81 -3.09 -20.10 -0.31
CA GLU A 81 -2.67 -21.08 -1.32
C GLU A 81 -3.71 -21.14 -2.45
N ILE A 82 -3.24 -21.09 -3.68
CA ILE A 82 -4.03 -21.26 -4.89
C ILE A 82 -3.35 -22.35 -5.71
N GLU A 83 -4.11 -23.20 -6.39
CA GLU A 83 -3.56 -24.27 -7.23
C GLU A 83 -2.49 -23.73 -8.19
N GLY A 84 -1.29 -24.32 -8.14
CA GLY A 84 -0.12 -23.91 -8.91
C GLY A 84 0.69 -22.72 -8.35
N TYR A 85 0.27 -22.14 -7.22
CA TYR A 85 0.96 -20.98 -6.61
C TYR A 85 1.14 -21.14 -5.10
N ALA A 86 2.36 -20.90 -4.61
CA ALA A 86 2.67 -20.97 -3.20
C ALA A 86 2.06 -19.78 -2.42
N PHE A 87 1.75 -19.98 -1.15
CA PHE A 87 1.30 -18.95 -0.21
C PHE A 87 2.47 -18.04 0.21
N SER A 88 2.94 -17.20 -0.71
CA SER A 88 4.16 -16.41 -0.55
C SER A 88 4.12 -15.45 0.64
N LEU A 89 2.97 -14.85 0.94
CA LEU A 89 2.80 -13.97 2.10
C LEU A 89 3.14 -14.71 3.41
N LYS A 90 2.70 -15.95 3.57
CA LYS A 90 2.98 -16.76 4.77
C LYS A 90 4.48 -16.90 4.99
N TYR A 91 5.22 -17.30 3.94
CA TYR A 91 6.66 -17.50 4.04
C TYR A 91 7.43 -16.21 4.27
N PHE A 92 6.96 -15.10 3.68
CA PHE A 92 7.52 -13.79 3.96
C PHE A 92 7.28 -13.35 5.41
N CYS A 93 6.07 -13.56 5.95
CA CYS A 93 5.76 -13.26 7.34
C CYS A 93 6.60 -14.12 8.31
N ASP A 94 6.80 -15.40 8.01
CA ASP A 94 7.67 -16.29 8.79
C ASP A 94 9.12 -15.77 8.84
N LEU A 95 9.62 -15.27 7.70
CA LEU A 95 10.94 -14.64 7.63
C LEU A 95 11.00 -13.38 8.52
N ILE A 96 10.03 -12.47 8.41
CA ILE A 96 9.96 -11.24 9.23
C ILE A 96 9.87 -11.58 10.72
N ASN A 97 9.06 -12.56 11.10
CA ASN A 97 8.95 -13.04 12.48
C ASN A 97 10.27 -13.58 12.99
N GLY A 98 11.01 -14.35 12.15
CA GLY A 98 12.33 -14.88 12.46
C GLY A 98 13.41 -13.81 12.67
N LEU A 99 13.20 -12.57 12.18
CA LEU A 99 14.08 -11.44 12.45
C LEU A 99 13.84 -10.81 13.82
N ASN A 100 12.75 -11.17 14.51
CA ASN A 100 12.47 -10.79 15.89
C ASN A 100 12.56 -9.28 16.16
N PHE A 101 11.83 -8.47 15.37
CA PHE A 101 11.66 -7.05 15.66
C PHE A 101 10.76 -6.84 16.87
N HIS A 102 11.04 -5.83 17.70
CA HIS A 102 10.21 -5.49 18.85
C HIS A 102 8.80 -5.02 18.44
N GLN A 103 8.70 -4.42 17.27
CA GLN A 103 7.43 -4.02 16.66
C GLN A 103 7.58 -3.96 15.15
N VAL A 104 6.55 -4.38 14.40
CA VAL A 104 6.44 -4.23 12.95
C VAL A 104 5.28 -3.28 12.66
N LYS A 105 5.59 -2.07 12.16
CA LYS A 105 4.59 -1.09 11.74
C LYS A 105 4.21 -1.30 10.30
N VAL A 106 2.92 -1.42 10.02
CA VAL A 106 2.35 -1.56 8.69
C VAL A 106 1.23 -0.54 8.47
N LEU A 107 1.02 -0.15 7.22
CA LEU A 107 -0.12 0.67 6.82
C LEU A 107 -1.06 -0.21 6.00
N ASP A 108 -2.36 -0.17 6.28
CA ASP A 108 -3.43 -0.72 5.43
C ASP A 108 -3.11 -2.08 4.77
N THR A 109 -3.22 -3.13 5.54
CA THR A 109 -2.97 -4.49 5.06
C THR A 109 -4.01 -4.93 4.04
N HIS A 110 -3.58 -5.62 2.98
CA HIS A 110 -4.47 -6.12 1.93
C HIS A 110 -5.58 -7.04 2.46
N SER A 111 -5.28 -7.80 3.51
CA SER A 111 -6.25 -8.68 4.20
C SER A 111 -5.87 -8.90 5.65
N ASN A 112 -6.83 -9.37 6.46
CA ASN A 112 -6.63 -9.74 7.86
C ASN A 112 -5.64 -10.90 8.03
N VAL A 113 -5.32 -11.63 6.96
CA VAL A 113 -4.31 -12.71 6.97
C VAL A 113 -2.94 -12.16 7.30
N THR A 114 -2.57 -11.01 6.75
CA THR A 114 -1.31 -10.32 7.10
C THR A 114 -1.23 -10.01 8.59
N GLU A 115 -2.34 -9.51 9.16
CA GLU A 115 -2.43 -9.14 10.58
C GLU A 115 -2.33 -10.38 11.50
N ALA A 116 -2.87 -11.52 11.04
CA ALA A 116 -2.80 -12.78 11.78
C ALA A 116 -1.40 -13.44 11.72
N LEU A 117 -0.62 -13.18 10.67
CA LEU A 117 0.67 -13.85 10.44
C LEU A 117 1.88 -13.08 11.01
N ILE A 118 1.82 -11.75 11.13
CA ILE A 118 2.96 -10.94 11.62
C ILE A 118 2.90 -10.78 13.12
N ASN A 119 3.95 -11.21 13.82
CA ASN A 119 4.13 -11.00 15.25
C ASN A 119 4.44 -9.52 15.56
N HIS A 120 3.96 -9.03 16.72
CA HIS A 120 4.21 -7.66 17.19
C HIS A 120 3.77 -6.57 16.19
N LEU A 121 2.75 -6.86 15.39
CA LEU A 121 2.23 -5.95 14.39
C LEU A 121 1.58 -4.72 15.03
N TYR A 122 1.89 -3.55 14.51
CA TYR A 122 1.20 -2.29 14.78
C TYR A 122 0.64 -1.74 13.47
N LYS A 123 -0.68 -1.68 13.37
CA LYS A 123 -1.36 -1.16 12.19
C LYS A 123 -1.55 0.35 12.30
N ILE A 124 -0.99 1.08 11.34
CA ILE A 124 -1.22 2.52 11.20
C ILE A 124 -2.63 2.73 10.69
N ASN A 125 -3.36 3.65 11.30
CA ASN A 125 -4.75 3.93 10.94
C ASN A 125 -4.83 4.64 9.59
N VAL A 126 -5.61 4.08 8.68
CA VAL A 126 -5.88 4.66 7.35
C VAL A 126 -6.81 5.87 7.42
N GLN A 127 -7.60 5.99 8.50
CA GLN A 127 -8.55 7.08 8.73
C GLN A 127 -7.93 8.46 8.51
N ASP A 128 -6.74 8.70 9.11
CA ASP A 128 -6.08 10.01 9.08
C ASP A 128 -5.74 10.48 7.65
N PHE A 129 -5.53 9.54 6.72
CA PHE A 129 -5.26 9.85 5.31
C PHE A 129 -6.54 10.11 4.55
N VAL A 130 -7.55 9.28 4.78
CA VAL A 130 -8.86 9.43 4.13
C VAL A 130 -9.52 10.73 4.58
N ASP A 131 -9.44 11.11 5.84
CA ASP A 131 -9.96 12.40 6.35
C ASP A 131 -9.33 13.59 5.62
N LYS A 132 -8.01 13.58 5.43
CA LYS A 132 -7.32 14.64 4.66
C LYS A 132 -7.78 14.72 3.20
N VAL A 133 -8.11 13.57 2.59
CA VAL A 133 -8.66 13.55 1.22
C VAL A 133 -10.08 14.06 1.21
N ILE A 134 -10.91 13.66 2.19
CA ILE A 134 -12.29 14.14 2.35
C ILE A 134 -12.31 15.67 2.54
N GLU A 135 -11.47 16.22 3.42
CA GLU A 135 -11.34 17.67 3.62
C GLU A 135 -10.95 18.42 2.33
N LYS A 136 -10.06 17.81 1.52
CA LYS A 136 -9.57 18.46 0.30
C LYS A 136 -10.52 18.35 -0.88
N GLU A 137 -11.17 17.21 -1.07
CA GLU A 137 -12.00 16.90 -2.24
C GLU A 137 -13.49 17.11 -1.99
N ASN A 138 -13.92 17.16 -0.73
CA ASN A 138 -15.32 17.28 -0.30
C ASN A 138 -16.24 16.36 -1.11
N PRO A 139 -16.04 15.02 -1.05
CA PRO A 139 -16.82 14.08 -1.82
C PRO A 139 -18.25 13.98 -1.28
N ASP A 140 -19.22 13.87 -2.17
CA ASP A 140 -20.61 13.54 -1.82
C ASP A 140 -20.77 12.04 -1.56
N TYR A 141 -19.93 11.22 -2.23
CA TYR A 141 -19.99 9.75 -2.16
C TYR A 141 -18.59 9.14 -2.08
N VAL A 142 -18.50 8.07 -1.30
CA VAL A 142 -17.36 7.13 -1.32
C VAL A 142 -17.76 5.88 -2.10
N PHE A 143 -16.91 5.46 -3.01
CA PHE A 143 -17.07 4.25 -3.80
C PHE A 143 -15.99 3.23 -3.48
N TYR A 144 -16.40 1.98 -3.22
CA TYR A 144 -15.49 0.86 -3.06
C TYR A 144 -15.48 -0.04 -4.31
N PRO A 145 -14.32 -0.37 -4.90
CA PRO A 145 -14.24 -1.10 -6.18
C PRO A 145 -14.84 -2.51 -6.15
N ASP A 146 -14.99 -3.09 -4.97
CA ASP A 146 -15.64 -4.39 -4.77
C ASP A 146 -16.15 -4.59 -3.34
N SER A 147 -16.87 -5.68 -3.11
CA SER A 147 -17.41 -6.03 -1.78
C SER A 147 -16.34 -6.32 -0.73
N GLY A 148 -15.14 -6.74 -1.14
CA GLY A 148 -14.00 -6.94 -0.23
C GLY A 148 -13.48 -5.61 0.30
N ALA A 149 -13.30 -4.62 -0.57
CA ALA A 149 -12.95 -3.26 -0.17
C ALA A 149 -14.04 -2.63 0.71
N LEU A 150 -15.33 -2.77 0.33
CA LEU A 150 -16.44 -2.30 1.15
C LEU A 150 -16.38 -2.88 2.58
N LYS A 151 -16.26 -4.21 2.72
CA LYS A 151 -16.19 -4.86 4.03
C LYS A 151 -15.00 -4.35 4.85
N ARG A 152 -13.83 -4.27 4.26
CA ARG A 152 -12.61 -3.84 4.94
C ARG A 152 -12.70 -2.39 5.43
N TYR A 153 -13.15 -1.48 4.57
CA TYR A 153 -13.16 -0.06 4.89
C TYR A 153 -14.37 0.41 5.68
N SER A 154 -15.50 -0.29 5.62
CA SER A 154 -16.65 0.01 6.50
C SER A 154 -16.34 -0.19 7.99
N GLU A 155 -15.36 -1.02 8.31
CA GLU A 155 -14.87 -1.20 9.69
C GLU A 155 -13.69 -0.26 10.04
N ALA A 156 -12.85 0.06 9.03
CA ALA A 156 -11.61 0.82 9.22
C ALA A 156 -11.79 2.34 9.12
N ILE A 157 -12.82 2.81 8.41
CA ILE A 157 -13.06 4.22 8.13
C ILE A 157 -14.44 4.63 8.63
N LYS A 158 -14.48 5.69 9.43
CA LYS A 158 -15.72 6.37 9.84
C LYS A 158 -15.95 7.56 8.93
N LEU A 159 -16.93 7.47 8.06
CA LEU A 159 -17.31 8.55 7.18
C LEU A 159 -18.26 9.53 7.87
N PRO A 160 -18.20 10.83 7.54
CA PRO A 160 -19.25 11.79 7.90
C PRO A 160 -20.64 11.32 7.43
N GLU A 161 -21.69 11.60 8.21
CA GLU A 161 -23.09 11.17 7.93
C GLU A 161 -23.65 11.66 6.60
N ASN A 162 -23.14 12.76 6.09
CA ASN A 162 -23.56 13.35 4.82
C ASN A 162 -22.88 12.71 3.60
N ILE A 163 -21.94 11.78 3.78
CA ILE A 163 -21.27 11.10 2.67
C ILE A 163 -21.93 9.74 2.43
N GLY A 164 -22.54 9.59 1.26
CA GLY A 164 -23.15 8.32 0.86
C GLY A 164 -22.11 7.27 0.42
N VAL A 165 -22.51 6.00 0.43
CA VAL A 165 -21.64 4.88 0.06
C VAL A 165 -22.29 4.00 -0.99
N PHE A 166 -21.53 3.63 -2.01
CA PHE A 166 -21.89 2.60 -2.98
C PHE A 166 -20.66 1.81 -3.41
N TYR A 167 -20.83 0.70 -4.13
CA TYR A 167 -19.70 -0.16 -4.46
C TYR A 167 -19.85 -0.85 -5.80
N GLY A 168 -18.74 -1.41 -6.29
CA GLY A 168 -18.67 -2.18 -7.52
C GLY A 168 -18.86 -3.68 -7.30
N ASN A 169 -19.46 -4.34 -8.25
CA ASN A 169 -19.46 -5.79 -8.38
C ASN A 169 -18.80 -6.18 -9.70
N LYS A 170 -17.62 -6.81 -9.60
CA LYS A 170 -16.82 -7.18 -10.78
C LYS A 170 -16.74 -8.70 -10.91
N GLN A 171 -17.04 -9.20 -12.09
CA GLN A 171 -16.77 -10.57 -12.49
C GLN A 171 -15.52 -10.60 -13.36
N ARG A 172 -14.56 -11.45 -13.02
CA ARG A 172 -13.32 -11.66 -13.79
C ARG A 172 -13.33 -13.04 -14.43
N ASP A 173 -12.80 -13.13 -15.62
CA ASP A 173 -12.42 -14.41 -16.22
C ASP A 173 -11.25 -15.00 -15.39
N LEU A 174 -11.43 -16.21 -14.90
CA LEU A 174 -10.46 -16.88 -14.02
C LEU A 174 -9.14 -17.21 -14.72
N ASN A 175 -9.16 -17.40 -16.05
CA ASN A 175 -7.98 -17.78 -16.82
C ASN A 175 -7.17 -16.56 -17.28
N THR A 176 -7.86 -15.48 -17.66
CA THR A 176 -7.22 -14.29 -18.25
C THR A 176 -7.13 -13.11 -17.29
N GLY A 177 -7.82 -13.14 -16.17
CA GLY A 177 -7.95 -12.03 -15.22
C GLY A 177 -8.71 -10.81 -15.76
N LYS A 178 -9.24 -10.86 -17.01
CA LYS A 178 -9.99 -9.77 -17.62
C LYS A 178 -11.33 -9.57 -16.90
N ILE A 179 -11.73 -8.31 -16.76
CA ILE A 179 -13.06 -7.96 -16.25
C ILE A 179 -14.09 -8.31 -17.34
N LEU A 180 -14.99 -9.26 -17.05
CA LEU A 180 -16.08 -9.68 -17.93
C LEU A 180 -17.32 -8.80 -17.75
N LYS A 181 -17.61 -8.42 -16.49
CA LYS A 181 -18.75 -7.59 -16.12
C LYS A 181 -18.36 -6.71 -14.94
N PHE A 182 -18.83 -5.47 -14.96
CA PHE A 182 -18.66 -4.55 -13.87
C PHE A 182 -19.96 -3.74 -13.70
N GLU A 183 -20.52 -3.77 -12.50
CA GLU A 183 -21.79 -3.12 -12.18
C GLU A 183 -21.64 -2.24 -10.96
N LEU A 184 -22.34 -1.12 -10.93
CA LEU A 184 -22.48 -0.27 -9.75
C LEU A 184 -23.64 -0.79 -8.90
N ILE A 185 -23.38 -1.09 -7.63
CA ILE A 185 -24.36 -1.57 -6.67
C ILE A 185 -24.71 -0.43 -5.70
N ASN A 186 -26.01 -0.22 -5.47
CA ASN A 186 -26.53 0.88 -4.65
C ASN A 186 -26.06 2.27 -5.16
N CYS A 187 -25.91 2.40 -6.48
CA CYS A 187 -25.58 3.69 -7.09
C CYS A 187 -26.70 4.69 -6.78
N PRO A 188 -26.38 5.87 -6.21
CA PRO A 188 -27.41 6.85 -5.86
C PRO A 188 -28.03 7.48 -7.11
N GLU A 189 -29.34 7.75 -7.06
CA GLU A 189 -30.09 8.34 -8.18
C GLU A 189 -29.64 9.80 -8.46
N ASP A 190 -29.20 10.51 -7.43
CA ASP A 190 -28.75 11.92 -7.50
C ASP A 190 -27.23 12.09 -7.73
N ILE A 191 -26.53 11.05 -8.23
CA ILE A 191 -25.07 11.06 -8.47
C ILE A 191 -24.63 12.12 -9.51
N LYS A 192 -25.58 12.59 -10.31
CA LYS A 192 -25.29 13.61 -11.32
C LYS A 192 -24.73 14.89 -10.68
N ASP A 193 -23.63 15.40 -11.27
CA ASP A 193 -22.89 16.59 -10.82
C ASP A 193 -22.21 16.46 -9.44
N LYS A 194 -22.13 15.25 -8.89
CA LYS A 194 -21.53 14.92 -7.58
C LYS A 194 -20.04 14.56 -7.68
N ASN A 195 -19.34 14.75 -6.56
CA ASN A 195 -17.96 14.35 -6.37
C ASN A 195 -17.89 12.95 -5.74
N VAL A 196 -17.08 12.07 -6.31
CA VAL A 196 -16.93 10.68 -5.84
C VAL A 196 -15.48 10.41 -5.49
N LEU A 197 -15.24 9.84 -4.31
CA LEU A 197 -13.94 9.34 -3.89
C LEU A 197 -13.92 7.81 -3.95
N ILE A 198 -13.11 7.24 -4.83
CA ILE A 198 -12.82 5.81 -4.86
C ILE A 198 -11.78 5.52 -3.77
N VAL A 199 -11.99 4.48 -2.95
CA VAL A 199 -11.07 4.08 -1.87
C VAL A 199 -10.70 2.61 -2.00
N ASP A 200 -9.38 2.34 -2.01
CA ASP A 200 -8.83 0.97 -1.99
C ASP A 200 -7.43 0.97 -1.34
N ASP A 201 -6.82 -0.23 -1.19
CA ASP A 201 -5.49 -0.38 -0.59
C ASP A 201 -4.34 -0.15 -1.58
N LEU A 202 -4.44 -0.67 -2.80
CA LEU A 202 -3.31 -0.76 -3.73
C LEU A 202 -3.68 -0.39 -5.16
N CYS A 203 -2.90 0.51 -5.74
CA CYS A 203 -2.90 0.78 -7.18
C CYS A 203 -1.62 0.27 -7.85
N SER A 204 -1.79 -0.63 -8.83
CA SER A 204 -0.77 -1.00 -9.79
C SER A 204 -0.96 -0.18 -11.09
N LYS A 205 -1.24 -0.79 -12.23
CA LYS A 205 -1.52 -0.07 -13.50
C LYS A 205 -2.87 0.68 -13.54
N GLY A 206 -3.72 0.50 -12.54
CA GLY A 206 -4.97 1.24 -12.36
C GLY A 206 -6.16 0.79 -13.19
N GLY A 207 -6.09 -0.38 -13.86
CA GLY A 207 -7.17 -0.83 -14.75
C GLY A 207 -8.54 -0.94 -14.10
N THR A 208 -8.64 -1.46 -12.86
CA THR A 208 -9.88 -1.54 -12.10
C THR A 208 -10.46 -0.15 -11.84
N PHE A 209 -9.61 0.78 -11.43
CA PHE A 209 -10.03 2.14 -11.08
C PHE A 209 -10.50 2.94 -12.30
N ILE A 210 -9.83 2.75 -13.46
CA ILE A 210 -10.28 3.36 -14.73
C ILE A 210 -11.68 2.85 -15.08
N ALA A 211 -11.91 1.53 -15.05
CA ALA A 211 -13.21 0.95 -15.36
C ALA A 211 -14.29 1.41 -14.38
N SER A 212 -13.97 1.51 -13.08
CA SER A 212 -14.87 2.06 -12.06
C SER A 212 -15.23 3.52 -12.35
N ALA A 213 -14.20 4.33 -12.58
CA ALA A 213 -14.36 5.76 -12.80
C ALA A 213 -15.12 6.08 -14.10
N GLU A 214 -14.90 5.29 -15.16
CA GLU A 214 -15.66 5.40 -16.41
C GLU A 214 -17.15 5.17 -16.19
N LEU A 215 -17.53 4.10 -15.45
CA LEU A 215 -18.94 3.86 -15.13
C LEU A 215 -19.53 4.98 -14.27
N ILE A 216 -18.79 5.46 -13.27
CA ILE A 216 -19.22 6.53 -12.37
C ILE A 216 -19.40 7.87 -13.15
N LYS A 217 -18.46 8.18 -14.06
CA LYS A 217 -18.59 9.35 -14.95
C LYS A 217 -19.77 9.22 -15.93
N ASN A 218 -20.02 8.02 -16.47
CA ASN A 218 -21.11 7.76 -17.40
C ASN A 218 -22.50 7.92 -16.76
N VAL A 219 -22.64 7.71 -15.45
CA VAL A 219 -23.89 8.02 -14.71
C VAL A 219 -23.95 9.49 -14.26
N GLY A 220 -22.97 10.31 -14.64
CA GLY A 220 -23.04 11.77 -14.53
C GLY A 220 -22.23 12.39 -13.39
N ALA A 221 -21.38 11.65 -12.69
CA ALA A 221 -20.53 12.24 -11.65
C ALA A 221 -19.62 13.33 -12.24
N LYS A 222 -19.51 14.45 -11.52
CA LYS A 222 -18.71 15.61 -11.91
C LYS A 222 -17.20 15.35 -11.77
N ARG A 223 -16.80 14.85 -10.62
CA ARG A 223 -15.39 14.64 -10.25
C ARG A 223 -15.21 13.26 -9.64
N VAL A 224 -14.16 12.55 -10.04
CA VAL A 224 -13.83 11.23 -9.51
C VAL A 224 -12.37 11.22 -9.10
N CYS A 225 -12.10 11.11 -7.81
CA CYS A 225 -10.76 10.98 -7.26
C CYS A 225 -10.53 9.56 -6.74
N LEU A 226 -9.27 9.16 -6.64
CA LEU A 226 -8.84 7.88 -6.11
C LEU A 226 -7.96 8.10 -4.89
N TYR A 227 -8.28 7.43 -3.78
CA TYR A 227 -7.35 7.21 -2.68
C TYR A 227 -6.93 5.74 -2.65
N VAL A 228 -5.62 5.51 -2.58
CA VAL A 228 -5.03 4.20 -2.31
C VAL A 228 -3.90 4.35 -1.30
N SER A 229 -3.87 3.48 -0.30
CA SER A 229 -2.79 3.50 0.70
C SER A 229 -1.43 3.25 0.07
N HIS A 230 -1.38 2.39 -0.95
CA HIS A 230 -0.16 1.99 -1.65
C HIS A 230 -0.29 2.24 -3.15
N CYS A 231 0.75 2.81 -3.75
CA CYS A 231 0.79 3.04 -5.18
C CYS A 231 2.11 2.51 -5.76
N GLU A 232 2.03 1.46 -6.58
CA GLU A 232 3.20 0.87 -7.24
C GLU A 232 3.75 1.79 -8.33
N ASP A 233 5.04 1.63 -8.64
CA ASP A 233 5.70 2.35 -9.74
C ASP A 233 5.07 2.05 -11.11
N SER A 234 4.46 0.87 -11.25
CA SER A 234 3.72 0.44 -12.45
C SER A 234 2.52 1.34 -12.83
N ILE A 235 2.13 2.30 -11.98
CA ILE A 235 1.13 3.32 -12.33
C ILE A 235 1.54 4.13 -13.56
N PHE A 236 2.86 4.36 -13.76
CA PHE A 236 3.39 5.10 -14.91
C PHE A 236 3.31 4.30 -16.21
N ASP A 237 3.28 2.96 -16.13
CA ASP A 237 3.08 2.06 -17.27
C ASP A 237 1.60 1.91 -17.66
N GLY A 238 0.71 2.34 -16.76
CA GLY A 238 -0.73 2.29 -16.93
C GLY A 238 -1.31 3.46 -17.72
N LYS A 239 -2.63 3.48 -17.81
CA LYS A 239 -3.39 4.55 -18.46
C LYS A 239 -4.06 5.51 -17.46
N ILE A 240 -3.99 5.22 -16.16
CA ILE A 240 -4.74 5.95 -15.13
C ILE A 240 -4.38 7.43 -15.06
N LEU A 241 -3.11 7.77 -15.28
CA LEU A 241 -2.64 9.15 -15.29
C LEU A 241 -2.96 9.92 -16.58
N LYS A 242 -3.37 9.19 -17.64
CA LYS A 242 -3.65 9.73 -18.98
C LYS A 242 -5.14 9.82 -19.28
N THR A 243 -5.99 9.20 -18.47
CA THR A 243 -7.45 9.21 -18.66
C THR A 243 -8.08 10.45 -18.04
N ASP A 244 -9.22 10.88 -18.59
CA ASP A 244 -10.03 11.97 -18.04
C ASP A 244 -11.09 11.45 -17.03
N PHE A 245 -11.17 10.12 -16.84
CA PHE A 245 -12.13 9.55 -15.88
C PHE A 245 -11.70 9.73 -14.43
N ILE A 246 -10.38 9.82 -14.16
CA ILE A 246 -9.84 10.06 -12.82
C ILE A 246 -9.16 11.42 -12.79
N ASP A 247 -9.63 12.27 -11.91
CA ASP A 247 -9.17 13.65 -11.78
C ASP A 247 -7.90 13.77 -10.94
N MET A 248 -7.78 12.97 -9.85
CA MET A 248 -6.63 12.98 -8.95
C MET A 248 -6.43 11.61 -8.28
N VAL A 249 -5.19 11.25 -7.99
CA VAL A 249 -4.80 10.07 -7.23
C VAL A 249 -4.10 10.51 -5.94
N TYR A 250 -4.62 10.08 -4.80
CA TYR A 250 -4.06 10.29 -3.47
C TYR A 250 -3.43 9.00 -2.97
N THR A 251 -2.22 9.07 -2.46
CA THR A 251 -1.52 7.89 -1.96
C THR A 251 -0.48 8.25 -0.89
N SER A 252 0.04 7.25 -0.19
CA SER A 252 1.16 7.45 0.73
C SER A 252 2.52 7.21 0.06
N ASN A 253 3.58 7.59 0.77
CA ASN A 253 4.97 7.30 0.37
C ASN A 253 5.44 5.89 0.80
N SER A 254 4.52 4.93 1.02
CA SER A 254 4.82 3.56 1.47
C SER A 254 5.64 2.75 0.47
N ILE A 255 5.49 3.03 -0.82
CA ILE A 255 6.26 2.43 -1.92
C ILE A 255 7.07 3.53 -2.61
N ASN A 256 8.32 3.23 -2.97
CA ASN A 256 9.12 4.15 -3.78
C ASN A 256 8.64 4.13 -5.23
N ARG A 257 8.50 5.31 -5.80
CA ARG A 257 8.21 5.49 -7.23
C ARG A 257 9.36 6.21 -7.93
N SER A 258 9.61 5.86 -9.17
CA SER A 258 10.67 6.44 -10.00
C SER A 258 10.23 7.76 -10.66
N GLY A 259 8.92 7.95 -10.85
CA GLY A 259 8.33 9.10 -11.52
C GLY A 259 7.47 9.96 -10.61
N SER A 260 7.03 11.09 -11.16
CA SER A 260 6.06 12.00 -10.55
C SER A 260 5.01 12.40 -11.59
N SER A 261 3.83 12.85 -11.14
CA SER A 261 2.76 13.36 -11.98
C SER A 261 1.96 14.39 -11.20
N GLU A 262 1.49 15.44 -11.87
CA GLU A 262 0.60 16.44 -11.26
C GLU A 262 -0.74 15.83 -10.79
N LYS A 263 -1.12 14.67 -11.36
CA LYS A 263 -2.31 13.91 -10.93
C LYS A 263 -2.07 13.06 -9.67
N ILE A 264 -0.85 13.00 -9.13
CA ILE A 264 -0.57 12.22 -7.92
C ILE A 264 -0.25 13.17 -6.76
N TYR A 265 -1.00 13.04 -5.68
CA TYR A 265 -0.69 13.68 -4.40
C TYR A 265 -0.22 12.63 -3.40
N GLU A 266 0.99 12.82 -2.87
CA GLU A 266 1.62 11.87 -1.95
C GLU A 266 1.65 12.41 -0.52
N PHE A 267 1.10 11.63 0.41
CA PHE A 267 1.26 11.88 1.84
C PHE A 267 2.56 11.28 2.34
N CYS A 268 3.36 12.05 3.07
CA CYS A 268 4.55 11.58 3.78
C CYS A 268 4.19 11.02 5.16
N ILE A 269 4.73 9.83 5.49
CA ILE A 269 4.54 9.12 6.77
C ILE A 269 5.86 9.10 7.54
#